data_de358e40890a356b4a66988814c159a2
#
_entry.id   de358e40890a356b4a66988814c159a2
#
_cell.length_a   1.000
_cell.length_b   1.000
_cell.length_c   1.000
_cell.angle_alpha   90.00
_cell.angle_beta   90.00
_cell.angle_gamma   90.00
#
_symmetry.space_group_name_H-M   'P 1'
#
loop_
_entity.id
_entity.type
_entity.pdbx_description
1 polymer ?
#
loop_
_entity_poly.entity_id
_entity_poly.type
_entity_poly.pdbx_seq_one_letter_code
_entity_poly.pdbx_strand_id
1 'polypeptide(L)'
;MEKNQLIELTIKDQSKDGRGIGSCDGLIVFVDGCVLGDRVSARVTKLKKRYALAKVEEILEPSEFRKKDVCLYIDECGGCAFGKLKYEKQLELKERHVRDVLERIGGVESPEIEPIISMSEPYFYRNKARLAIHPKTRSVGFLGRMSHRVIDCHECRLQSEPVVAVADALRYSFDECEDAKKIKNLVVKTSFSSGEVMVVPTVEEKDVDLESFIYAVDESINAIPSFDDGFEYYLSSVALDIADNKPSKQHKNRAEIIAGRHVIEDEMLGLRFEISPYSFYQVNPVQAERLYEKAVEYAGIKGGETVLDLYCGVGTIGLFMAKAGAAKVIGIEIVKEAVLNANRNAVINGIVNAIYYTGKAEEELPRLREEGEIEKADVVILDPPRKGCDEALLKAVMETEADRIVYISCDPATLSRDIKYLSENGYEYVKGTPVDMFPHTGHVETVVLLQRENS
;
A
#
# COMPACT_ATOMS: atom_id res chain seq x y z
N MET A 1 20.17 -32.75 9.71
CA MET A 1 19.91 -31.39 10.29
C MET A 1 19.03 -31.50 11.52
N GLU A 2 19.40 -30.81 12.62
CA GLU A 2 18.66 -30.81 13.90
C GLU A 2 18.42 -29.40 14.42
N LYS A 3 17.45 -29.25 15.36
CA LYS A 3 17.21 -27.96 16.03
C LYS A 3 18.44 -27.56 16.84
N ASN A 4 18.80 -26.27 16.82
CA ASN A 4 19.98 -25.66 17.44
C ASN A 4 21.32 -26.02 16.78
N GLN A 5 21.33 -26.83 15.72
CA GLN A 5 22.53 -27.11 14.93
C GLN A 5 23.00 -25.83 14.23
N LEU A 6 24.31 -25.60 14.20
CA LEU A 6 24.97 -24.64 13.31
C LEU A 6 25.16 -25.27 11.93
N ILE A 7 24.82 -24.51 10.91
CA ILE A 7 24.98 -24.90 9.51
C ILE A 7 25.59 -23.73 8.74
N GLU A 8 26.43 -24.05 7.78
CA GLU A 8 26.97 -23.08 6.82
C GLU A 8 26.23 -23.21 5.49
N LEU A 9 25.82 -22.09 4.92
CA LEU A 9 25.19 -22.09 3.61
C LEU A 9 25.33 -20.73 2.91
N THR A 10 25.21 -20.75 1.58
CA THR A 10 25.12 -19.55 0.76
C THR A 10 23.66 -19.23 0.48
N ILE A 11 23.30 -17.95 0.62
CA ILE A 11 21.97 -17.45 0.35
C ILE A 11 21.80 -17.23 -1.15
N LYS A 12 20.90 -18.01 -1.77
CA LYS A 12 20.68 -18.03 -3.22
C LYS A 12 19.47 -17.22 -3.66
N ASP A 13 18.59 -16.88 -2.73
CA ASP A 13 17.38 -16.11 -3.01
C ASP A 13 16.89 -15.36 -1.76
N GLN A 14 15.85 -14.51 -1.92
CA GLN A 14 15.25 -13.72 -0.85
C GLN A 14 13.73 -13.89 -0.88
N SER A 15 13.14 -14.23 0.26
CA SER A 15 11.68 -14.30 0.39
C SER A 15 11.05 -12.90 0.56
N LYS A 16 9.76 -12.75 0.24
CA LYS A 16 8.98 -11.51 0.36
C LYS A 16 9.06 -10.87 1.77
N ASP A 17 9.19 -11.70 2.81
CA ASP A 17 9.32 -11.25 4.20
C ASP A 17 10.78 -10.96 4.60
N GLY A 18 11.71 -10.94 3.64
CA GLY A 18 13.11 -10.55 3.83
C GLY A 18 14.01 -11.64 4.41
N ARG A 19 13.56 -12.91 4.51
CA ARG A 19 14.46 -14.01 4.85
C ARG A 19 15.25 -14.44 3.64
N GLY A 20 16.56 -14.68 3.83
CA GLY A 20 17.38 -15.32 2.83
C GLY A 20 16.94 -16.78 2.64
N ILE A 21 17.06 -17.28 1.43
CA ILE A 21 16.74 -18.66 1.06
C ILE A 21 18.02 -19.33 0.58
N GLY A 22 18.37 -20.44 1.22
CA GLY A 22 19.47 -21.31 0.82
C GLY A 22 19.08 -22.78 0.94
N SER A 23 20.05 -23.69 0.82
CA SER A 23 19.85 -25.12 1.01
C SER A 23 21.00 -25.75 1.78
N CYS A 24 20.67 -26.72 2.62
CA CYS A 24 21.65 -27.56 3.35
C CYS A 24 21.10 -28.98 3.41
N ASP A 25 21.93 -29.98 3.07
CA ASP A 25 21.54 -31.39 3.03
C ASP A 25 20.26 -31.67 2.22
N GLY A 26 20.08 -30.96 1.10
CA GLY A 26 18.90 -31.11 0.24
C GLY A 26 17.60 -30.45 0.79
N LEU A 27 17.64 -29.82 1.96
CA LEU A 27 16.51 -29.13 2.56
C LEU A 27 16.62 -27.63 2.33
N ILE A 28 15.49 -26.99 1.97
CA ILE A 28 15.40 -25.52 1.87
C ILE A 28 15.51 -24.93 3.28
N VAL A 29 16.30 -23.88 3.43
CA VAL A 29 16.50 -23.17 4.69
C VAL A 29 16.17 -21.69 4.50
N PHE A 30 15.22 -21.18 5.29
CA PHE A 30 14.91 -19.76 5.40
C PHE A 30 15.71 -19.18 6.55
N VAL A 31 16.54 -18.18 6.27
CA VAL A 31 17.50 -17.63 7.23
C VAL A 31 17.17 -16.16 7.51
N ASP A 32 16.94 -15.84 8.78
CA ASP A 32 16.75 -14.46 9.23
C ASP A 32 18.10 -13.74 9.38
N GLY A 33 18.17 -12.44 8.98
CA GLY A 33 19.30 -11.56 9.23
C GLY A 33 20.35 -11.52 8.11
N CYS A 34 20.10 -12.19 6.98
CA CYS A 34 20.99 -12.22 5.82
C CYS A 34 20.33 -11.62 4.57
N VAL A 35 21.12 -11.43 3.52
CA VAL A 35 20.66 -11.03 2.20
C VAL A 35 21.14 -11.98 1.13
N LEU A 36 20.51 -11.95 -0.03
CA LEU A 36 20.93 -12.70 -1.23
C LEU A 36 22.44 -12.52 -1.46
N GLY A 37 23.16 -13.63 -1.69
CA GLY A 37 24.59 -13.68 -1.96
C GLY A 37 25.47 -13.79 -0.72
N ASP A 38 24.96 -13.62 0.50
CA ASP A 38 25.75 -13.87 1.71
C ASP A 38 26.11 -15.35 1.85
N ARG A 39 27.33 -15.64 2.33
CA ARG A 39 27.68 -16.92 2.95
C ARG A 39 27.63 -16.75 4.46
N VAL A 40 26.84 -17.59 5.12
CA VAL A 40 26.54 -17.43 6.54
C VAL A 40 26.72 -18.70 7.35
N SER A 41 27.09 -18.55 8.62
CA SER A 41 26.86 -19.53 9.67
C SER A 41 25.53 -19.20 10.34
N ALA A 42 24.59 -20.14 10.35
CA ALA A 42 23.24 -19.93 10.83
C ALA A 42 22.81 -21.05 11.79
N ARG A 43 22.08 -20.65 12.85
CA ARG A 43 21.53 -21.61 13.82
C ARG A 43 20.12 -22.00 13.44
N VAL A 44 19.87 -23.29 13.31
CA VAL A 44 18.54 -23.84 13.05
C VAL A 44 17.62 -23.58 14.23
N THR A 45 16.59 -22.77 14.04
CA THR A 45 15.59 -22.43 15.09
C THR A 45 14.39 -23.37 15.05
N LYS A 46 14.01 -23.84 13.86
CA LYS A 46 12.87 -24.75 13.67
C LYS A 46 13.08 -25.66 12.47
N LEU A 47 12.85 -26.95 12.66
CA LEU A 47 12.88 -27.95 11.59
C LEU A 47 11.44 -28.36 11.23
N LYS A 48 11.15 -28.40 9.93
CA LYS A 48 9.90 -28.89 9.34
C LYS A 48 10.20 -29.99 8.33
N LYS A 49 9.18 -30.74 7.91
CA LYS A 49 9.33 -31.86 6.97
C LYS A 49 9.95 -31.46 5.62
N ARG A 50 9.67 -30.23 5.13
CA ARG A 50 10.08 -29.76 3.79
C ARG A 50 11.04 -28.58 3.82
N TYR A 51 11.26 -27.95 4.96
CA TYR A 51 12.14 -26.80 5.10
C TYR A 51 12.60 -26.61 6.54
N ALA A 52 13.64 -25.80 6.74
CA ALA A 52 14.07 -25.35 8.05
C ALA A 52 13.99 -23.81 8.15
N LEU A 53 13.85 -23.31 9.39
CA LEU A 53 14.05 -21.92 9.73
C LEU A 53 15.36 -21.81 10.52
N ALA A 54 16.16 -20.80 10.20
CA ALA A 54 17.41 -20.51 10.86
C ALA A 54 17.57 -19.00 11.10
N LYS A 55 18.51 -18.65 11.96
CA LYS A 55 18.90 -17.25 12.21
C LYS A 55 20.43 -17.17 12.05
N VAL A 56 20.89 -16.10 11.40
CA VAL A 56 22.32 -15.82 11.25
C VAL A 56 22.98 -15.67 12.62
N GLU A 57 24.08 -16.40 12.83
CA GLU A 57 25.03 -16.18 13.94
C GLU A 57 26.21 -15.34 13.45
N GLU A 58 26.69 -15.62 12.24
CA GLU A 58 27.83 -14.93 11.64
C GLU A 58 27.70 -14.84 10.12
N ILE A 59 28.11 -13.71 9.56
CA ILE A 59 28.25 -13.52 8.12
C ILE A 59 29.71 -13.83 7.77
N LEU A 60 29.95 -15.01 7.17
CA LEU A 60 31.29 -15.48 6.83
C LEU A 60 31.84 -14.70 5.63
N GLU A 61 31.01 -14.47 4.62
CA GLU A 61 31.35 -13.69 3.43
C GLU A 61 30.15 -12.79 3.09
N PRO A 62 30.29 -11.45 3.25
CA PRO A 62 29.21 -10.53 2.95
C PRO A 62 28.99 -10.41 1.44
N SER A 63 27.73 -10.40 1.03
CA SER A 63 27.31 -10.19 -0.35
C SER A 63 27.67 -8.79 -0.86
N GLU A 64 28.04 -8.69 -2.14
CA GLU A 64 28.16 -7.40 -2.85
C GLU A 64 26.85 -6.62 -2.93
N PHE A 65 25.69 -7.32 -2.80
CA PHE A 65 24.36 -6.71 -2.83
C PHE A 65 23.95 -6.10 -1.49
N ARG A 66 24.77 -6.24 -0.45
CA ARG A 66 24.54 -5.59 0.83
C ARG A 66 24.67 -4.08 0.71
N LYS A 67 23.70 -3.39 1.29
CA LYS A 67 23.77 -1.95 1.53
C LYS A 67 24.62 -1.68 2.78
N LYS A 68 25.52 -0.66 2.70
CA LYS A 68 26.39 -0.26 3.83
C LYS A 68 25.64 0.64 4.81
N ASP A 69 24.94 1.63 4.28
CA ASP A 69 24.16 2.58 5.08
C ASP A 69 22.74 2.11 5.23
N VAL A 70 22.42 1.56 6.39
CA VAL A 70 21.08 1.05 6.74
C VAL A 70 20.49 1.84 7.91
N CYS A 71 19.17 1.81 8.04
CA CYS A 71 18.46 2.39 9.16
C CYS A 71 18.91 1.78 10.50
N LEU A 72 19.01 2.56 11.54
CA LEU A 72 19.41 2.12 12.89
C LEU A 72 18.47 1.03 13.45
N TYR A 73 17.21 1.04 13.07
CA TYR A 73 16.19 0.10 13.55
C TYR A 73 15.99 -1.11 12.64
N ILE A 74 16.84 -1.31 11.61
CA ILE A 74 16.64 -2.31 10.56
C ILE A 74 16.51 -3.75 11.07
N ASP A 75 17.20 -4.08 12.15
CA ASP A 75 17.20 -5.42 12.73
C ASP A 75 16.01 -5.69 13.65
N GLU A 76 15.33 -4.64 14.12
CA GLU A 76 14.24 -4.71 15.06
C GLU A 76 12.89 -4.38 14.43
N CYS A 77 12.84 -3.34 13.60
CA CYS A 77 11.63 -2.84 12.95
C CYS A 77 11.15 -3.77 11.83
N GLY A 78 9.85 -3.99 11.75
CA GLY A 78 9.23 -4.83 10.72
C GLY A 78 8.99 -4.12 9.38
N GLY A 79 9.32 -2.83 9.25
CA GLY A 79 8.92 -2.02 8.09
C GLY A 79 9.70 -2.26 6.81
N CYS A 80 10.97 -2.66 6.89
CA CYS A 80 11.91 -2.68 5.76
C CYS A 80 12.51 -4.07 5.54
N ALA A 81 11.72 -5.03 5.06
CA ALA A 81 12.16 -6.40 4.83
C ALA A 81 13.36 -6.52 3.87
N PHE A 82 13.48 -5.61 2.89
CA PHE A 82 14.55 -5.54 1.90
C PHE A 82 15.56 -4.41 2.18
N GLY A 83 15.44 -3.70 3.30
CA GLY A 83 16.25 -2.51 3.59
C GLY A 83 17.77 -2.72 3.69
N LYS A 84 18.23 -3.97 3.82
CA LYS A 84 19.65 -4.35 3.79
C LYS A 84 20.20 -4.62 2.39
N LEU A 85 19.34 -4.68 1.36
CA LEU A 85 19.73 -4.87 -0.04
C LEU A 85 19.92 -3.53 -0.75
N LYS A 86 20.86 -3.47 -1.69
CA LYS A 86 20.95 -2.39 -2.66
C LYS A 86 19.65 -2.29 -3.45
N TYR A 87 19.25 -1.06 -3.79
CA TYR A 87 17.93 -0.80 -4.37
C TYR A 87 17.73 -1.51 -5.71
N GLU A 88 18.74 -1.50 -6.57
CA GLU A 88 18.70 -2.17 -7.88
C GLU A 88 18.44 -3.69 -7.73
N LYS A 89 19.00 -4.31 -6.68
CA LYS A 89 18.78 -5.74 -6.42
C LYS A 89 17.37 -6.01 -5.87
N GLN A 90 16.77 -5.05 -5.14
CA GLN A 90 15.37 -5.17 -4.73
C GLN A 90 14.43 -5.19 -5.95
N LEU A 91 14.69 -4.32 -6.94
CA LEU A 91 13.92 -4.24 -8.18
C LEU A 91 13.99 -5.53 -8.99
N GLU A 92 15.20 -6.08 -9.19
CA GLU A 92 15.39 -7.36 -9.89
C GLU A 92 14.62 -8.50 -9.21
N LEU A 93 14.65 -8.56 -7.85
CA LEU A 93 13.93 -9.58 -7.10
C LEU A 93 12.41 -9.46 -7.26
N LYS A 94 11.89 -8.24 -7.27
CA LYS A 94 10.47 -7.97 -7.43
C LYS A 94 9.99 -8.31 -8.85
N GLU A 95 10.73 -7.89 -9.87
CA GLU A 95 10.41 -8.21 -11.27
C GLU A 95 10.44 -9.72 -11.52
N ARG A 96 11.50 -10.40 -11.03
CA ARG A 96 11.59 -11.86 -11.11
C ARG A 96 10.42 -12.54 -10.40
N HIS A 97 10.03 -12.06 -9.20
CA HIS A 97 8.90 -12.62 -8.48
C HIS A 97 7.59 -12.53 -9.28
N VAL A 98 7.33 -11.39 -9.93
CA VAL A 98 6.14 -11.23 -10.79
C VAL A 98 6.18 -12.22 -11.94
N ARG A 99 7.32 -12.36 -12.64
CA ARG A 99 7.51 -13.32 -13.73
C ARG A 99 7.24 -14.75 -13.28
N ASP A 100 7.90 -15.16 -12.20
CA ASP A 100 7.81 -16.53 -11.66
C ASP A 100 6.36 -16.93 -11.31
N VAL A 101 5.55 -16.01 -10.76
CA VAL A 101 4.16 -16.33 -10.39
C VAL A 101 3.23 -16.31 -11.59
N LEU A 102 3.44 -15.42 -12.57
CA LEU A 102 2.68 -15.42 -13.83
C LEU A 102 2.89 -16.74 -14.59
N GLU A 103 4.14 -17.22 -14.66
CA GLU A 103 4.43 -18.50 -15.31
C GLU A 103 3.87 -19.70 -14.52
N ARG A 104 4.16 -19.79 -13.22
CA ARG A 104 3.87 -20.99 -12.43
C ARG A 104 2.43 -21.09 -11.95
N ILE A 105 1.80 -19.98 -11.64
CA ILE A 105 0.42 -19.92 -11.12
C ILE A 105 -0.53 -19.51 -12.24
N GLY A 106 -0.18 -18.45 -12.98
CA GLY A 106 -0.98 -17.89 -14.07
C GLY A 106 -1.03 -18.79 -15.30
N GLY A 107 -0.03 -19.63 -15.49
CA GLY A 107 0.09 -20.47 -16.69
C GLY A 107 0.42 -19.67 -17.95
N VAL A 108 0.90 -18.43 -17.80
CA VAL A 108 1.29 -17.58 -18.93
C VAL A 108 2.68 -18.00 -19.40
N GLU A 109 2.77 -18.51 -20.61
CA GLU A 109 4.06 -18.92 -21.20
C GLU A 109 4.84 -17.65 -21.63
N SER A 110 6.07 -17.49 -21.10
CA SER A 110 6.96 -16.36 -21.44
C SER A 110 6.28 -15.00 -21.36
N PRO A 111 5.73 -14.60 -20.18
CA PRO A 111 4.95 -13.38 -20.04
C PRO A 111 5.74 -12.15 -20.49
N GLU A 112 5.10 -11.30 -21.29
CA GLU A 112 5.63 -9.98 -21.65
C GLU A 112 5.55 -9.07 -20.40
N ILE A 113 6.71 -8.78 -19.81
CA ILE A 113 6.82 -7.92 -18.63
C ILE A 113 7.71 -6.75 -18.99
N GLU A 114 7.13 -5.54 -18.92
CA GLU A 114 7.88 -4.31 -19.06
C GLU A 114 8.84 -4.13 -17.86
N PRO A 115 9.92 -3.36 -17.99
CA PRO A 115 10.81 -3.08 -16.87
C PRO A 115 10.06 -2.49 -15.69
N ILE A 116 10.43 -2.90 -14.46
CA ILE A 116 9.81 -2.40 -13.24
C ILE A 116 9.94 -0.86 -13.14
N ILE A 117 8.84 -0.19 -12.88
CA ILE A 117 8.84 1.24 -12.60
C ILE A 117 9.46 1.48 -11.23
N SER A 118 10.70 1.99 -11.24
CA SER A 118 11.47 2.29 -10.04
C SER A 118 11.19 3.70 -9.52
N MET A 119 11.59 3.96 -8.29
CA MET A 119 11.56 5.29 -7.68
C MET A 119 12.97 5.91 -7.74
N SER A 120 13.10 7.18 -8.16
CA SER A 120 14.39 7.89 -8.17
C SER A 120 14.95 8.08 -6.77
N GLU A 121 14.10 8.53 -5.85
CA GLU A 121 14.42 8.72 -4.44
C GLU A 121 13.56 7.77 -3.59
N PRO A 122 14.05 6.55 -3.27
CA PRO A 122 13.24 5.50 -2.63
C PRO A 122 13.10 5.71 -1.11
N TYR A 123 13.12 6.95 -0.64
CA TYR A 123 13.02 7.34 0.77
C TYR A 123 11.95 8.41 0.94
N PHE A 124 11.52 8.62 2.18
CA PHE A 124 10.57 9.67 2.61
C PHE A 124 9.27 9.73 1.79
N TYR A 125 8.91 8.62 1.16
CA TYR A 125 7.79 8.53 0.22
C TYR A 125 6.43 8.27 0.89
N ARG A 126 6.42 7.86 2.17
CA ARG A 126 5.16 7.54 2.85
C ARG A 126 4.48 8.79 3.38
N ASN A 127 3.31 9.07 2.83
CA ASN A 127 2.43 10.16 3.27
C ASN A 127 1.49 9.74 4.41
N LYS A 128 1.55 8.49 4.90
CA LYS A 128 0.71 8.01 6.00
C LYS A 128 1.46 7.06 6.90
N ALA A 129 1.40 7.34 8.19
CA ALA A 129 1.88 6.44 9.23
C ALA A 129 0.78 6.11 10.23
N ARG A 130 0.85 4.91 10.80
CA ARG A 130 0.17 4.55 12.04
C ARG A 130 1.22 4.22 13.07
N LEU A 131 1.38 5.11 14.03
CA LEU A 131 2.31 4.98 15.14
C LEU A 131 1.67 4.17 16.26
N ALA A 132 2.38 3.16 16.74
CA ALA A 132 2.02 2.40 17.91
C ALA A 132 2.60 3.06 19.17
N ILE A 133 1.88 3.02 20.27
CA ILE A 133 2.29 3.59 21.55
C ILE A 133 2.34 2.46 22.57
N HIS A 134 3.47 2.31 23.26
CA HIS A 134 3.59 1.31 24.31
C HIS A 134 2.98 1.84 25.61
N PRO A 135 1.97 1.16 26.21
CA PRO A 135 1.17 1.74 27.29
C PRO A 135 1.95 2.04 28.60
N LYS A 136 3.06 1.33 28.83
CA LYS A 136 3.87 1.50 30.06
C LYS A 136 5.14 2.32 29.84
N THR A 137 5.91 2.02 28.76
CA THR A 137 7.19 2.69 28.50
C THR A 137 7.03 4.01 27.76
N ARG A 138 5.84 4.29 27.20
CA ARG A 138 5.55 5.46 26.37
C ARG A 138 6.38 5.56 25.10
N SER A 139 7.01 4.46 24.69
CA SER A 139 7.68 4.38 23.40
C SER A 139 6.68 4.60 22.26
N VAL A 140 7.05 5.45 21.29
CA VAL A 140 6.24 5.80 20.12
C VAL A 140 6.97 5.40 18.86
N GLY A 141 6.32 4.65 17.97
CA GLY A 141 6.94 4.26 16.71
C GLY A 141 6.25 3.10 16.03
N PHE A 142 7.01 2.14 15.54
CA PHE A 142 6.49 1.04 14.73
C PHE A 142 6.60 -0.31 15.44
N LEU A 143 5.80 -1.28 14.97
CA LEU A 143 5.87 -2.63 15.52
C LEU A 143 7.13 -3.35 15.05
N GLY A 144 7.76 -4.07 15.97
CA GLY A 144 8.87 -4.95 15.69
C GLY A 144 8.46 -6.11 14.77
N ARG A 145 9.43 -6.63 14.03
CA ARG A 145 9.23 -7.71 13.07
C ARG A 145 8.58 -8.92 13.74
N MET A 146 7.42 -9.35 13.18
CA MET A 146 6.63 -10.49 13.67
C MET A 146 6.32 -10.43 15.17
N SER A 147 6.19 -9.24 15.76
CA SER A 147 5.92 -9.03 17.17
C SER A 147 4.98 -7.84 17.40
N HIS A 148 4.45 -7.75 18.62
CA HIS A 148 3.70 -6.57 19.07
C HIS A 148 4.56 -5.59 19.87
N ARG A 149 5.89 -5.80 19.92
CA ARG A 149 6.82 -4.89 20.58
C ARG A 149 6.87 -3.58 19.81
N VAL A 150 6.64 -2.47 20.50
CA VAL A 150 6.82 -1.13 19.91
C VAL A 150 8.32 -0.82 19.90
N ILE A 151 8.83 -0.48 18.73
CA ILE A 151 10.18 0.05 18.53
C ILE A 151 10.08 1.56 18.65
N ASP A 152 10.74 2.13 19.63
CA ASP A 152 10.81 3.57 19.82
C ASP A 152 11.64 4.18 18.69
N CYS A 153 10.97 4.84 17.77
CA CYS A 153 11.57 5.25 16.51
C CYS A 153 11.64 6.78 16.42
N HIS A 154 12.83 7.34 16.56
CA HIS A 154 13.11 8.77 16.49
C HIS A 154 13.48 9.23 15.08
N GLU A 155 13.68 8.31 14.14
CA GLU A 155 13.89 8.60 12.73
C GLU A 155 13.30 7.47 11.88
N CYS A 156 12.77 7.78 10.73
CA CYS A 156 12.32 6.77 9.78
C CYS A 156 12.54 7.26 8.35
N ARG A 157 13.44 6.60 7.62
CA ARG A 157 13.76 6.96 6.24
C ARG A 157 12.65 6.66 5.21
N LEU A 158 11.54 6.06 5.62
CA LEU A 158 10.40 5.84 4.71
C LEU A 158 9.28 6.86 4.88
N GLN A 159 9.13 7.40 6.08
CA GLN A 159 8.04 8.33 6.41
C GLN A 159 8.40 9.77 6.03
N SER A 160 7.37 10.56 5.71
CA SER A 160 7.51 12.01 5.60
C SER A 160 7.96 12.62 6.93
N GLU A 161 8.64 13.76 6.89
CA GLU A 161 9.19 14.44 8.07
C GLU A 161 8.13 14.76 9.13
N PRO A 162 6.90 15.21 8.79
CA PRO A 162 5.85 15.46 9.78
C PRO A 162 5.51 14.25 10.64
N VAL A 163 5.66 13.02 10.13
CA VAL A 163 5.39 11.81 10.93
C VAL A 163 6.34 11.71 12.12
N VAL A 164 7.62 12.02 11.92
CA VAL A 164 8.63 11.98 12.98
C VAL A 164 8.40 13.15 13.93
N ALA A 165 8.16 14.34 13.42
CA ALA A 165 7.87 15.54 14.22
C ALA A 165 6.66 15.34 15.15
N VAL A 166 5.58 14.76 14.64
CA VAL A 166 4.37 14.44 15.43
C VAL A 166 4.65 13.35 16.48
N ALA A 167 5.49 12.35 16.17
CA ALA A 167 5.89 11.35 17.15
C ALA A 167 6.69 11.96 18.31
N ASP A 168 7.58 12.89 18.01
CA ASP A 168 8.39 13.59 19.03
C ASP A 168 7.52 14.56 19.85
N ALA A 169 6.58 15.28 19.22
CA ALA A 169 5.59 16.10 19.92
C ALA A 169 4.75 15.26 20.92
N LEU A 170 4.33 14.06 20.52
CA LEU A 170 3.60 13.17 21.43
C LEU A 170 4.46 12.71 22.63
N ARG A 171 5.76 12.39 22.40
CA ARG A 171 6.67 12.04 23.51
C ARG A 171 6.81 13.16 24.51
N TYR A 172 7.02 14.39 24.01
CA TYR A 172 7.06 15.58 24.83
C TYR A 172 5.77 15.79 25.62
N SER A 173 4.61 15.60 24.98
CA SER A 173 3.32 15.81 25.60
C SER A 173 2.99 14.81 26.72
N PHE A 174 3.67 13.66 26.82
CA PHE A 174 3.45 12.73 27.93
C PHE A 174 3.83 13.31 29.31
N ASP A 175 4.72 14.27 29.36
CA ASP A 175 5.13 14.93 30.61
C ASP A 175 4.28 16.18 30.91
N GLU A 176 3.75 16.84 29.88
CA GLU A 176 3.04 18.10 29.98
C GLU A 176 1.50 17.96 29.98
N CYS A 177 0.97 16.86 29.43
CA CYS A 177 -0.46 16.64 29.23
C CYS A 177 -0.87 15.25 29.72
N GLU A 178 -1.63 15.17 30.81
CA GLU A 178 -2.07 13.88 31.39
C GLU A 178 -2.92 13.09 30.38
N ASP A 179 -3.77 13.78 29.62
CA ASP A 179 -4.66 13.16 28.64
C ASP A 179 -3.94 12.67 27.39
N ALA A 180 -2.76 13.19 27.05
CA ALA A 180 -1.92 12.61 26.01
C ALA A 180 -1.55 11.15 26.29
N LYS A 181 -1.48 10.75 27.56
CA LYS A 181 -1.22 9.37 28.00
C LYS A 181 -2.36 8.41 27.67
N LYS A 182 -3.56 8.93 27.39
CA LYS A 182 -4.74 8.14 26.98
C LYS A 182 -4.71 7.76 25.51
N ILE A 183 -3.83 8.38 24.68
CA ILE A 183 -3.69 8.07 23.26
C ILE A 183 -3.12 6.65 23.10
N LYS A 184 -3.85 5.79 22.38
CA LYS A 184 -3.48 4.37 22.14
C LYS A 184 -2.76 4.16 20.82
N ASN A 185 -3.16 4.91 19.80
CA ASN A 185 -2.57 4.93 18.47
C ASN A 185 -2.61 6.36 17.93
N LEU A 186 -1.74 6.63 17.00
CA LEU A 186 -1.69 7.90 16.32
C LEU A 186 -1.56 7.67 14.82
N VAL A 187 -2.49 8.18 14.03
CA VAL A 187 -2.36 8.20 12.57
C VAL A 187 -1.97 9.60 12.13
N VAL A 188 -0.94 9.68 11.30
CA VAL A 188 -0.51 10.92 10.66
C VAL A 188 -0.68 10.76 9.16
N LYS A 189 -1.31 11.73 8.51
CA LYS A 189 -1.43 11.83 7.06
C LYS A 189 -0.86 13.15 6.61
N THR A 190 -0.12 13.11 5.50
CA THR A 190 0.57 14.28 4.95
C THR A 190 0.21 14.41 3.48
N SER A 191 -0.14 15.59 3.03
CA SER A 191 -0.20 15.92 1.61
C SER A 191 1.19 16.35 1.13
N PHE A 192 1.64 15.78 0.00
CA PHE A 192 2.91 16.16 -0.61
C PHE A 192 2.75 17.30 -1.62
N SER A 193 1.52 17.63 -2.02
CA SER A 193 1.24 18.75 -2.92
C SER A 193 0.92 20.04 -2.18
N SER A 194 0.18 19.96 -1.06
CA SER A 194 -0.28 21.15 -0.32
C SER A 194 0.48 21.41 0.99
N GLY A 195 1.26 20.44 1.50
CA GLY A 195 1.90 20.53 2.81
C GLY A 195 0.96 20.30 4.00
N GLU A 196 -0.31 20.05 3.77
CA GLU A 196 -1.30 19.82 4.83
C GLU A 196 -1.01 18.53 5.61
N VAL A 197 -1.05 18.65 6.94
CA VAL A 197 -0.90 17.52 7.86
C VAL A 197 -2.18 17.29 8.63
N MET A 198 -2.64 16.04 8.65
CA MET A 198 -3.75 15.58 9.49
C MET A 198 -3.23 14.62 10.54
N VAL A 199 -3.60 14.83 11.80
CA VAL A 199 -3.26 13.98 12.93
C VAL A 199 -4.53 13.38 13.52
N VAL A 200 -4.53 12.04 13.70
CA VAL A 200 -5.69 11.31 14.19
C VAL A 200 -5.29 10.48 15.42
N PRO A 201 -5.33 11.06 16.63
CA PRO A 201 -5.18 10.31 17.87
C PRO A 201 -6.40 9.42 18.11
N THR A 202 -6.15 8.16 18.55
CA THR A 202 -7.19 7.22 18.97
C THR A 202 -7.19 7.11 20.48
N VAL A 203 -8.34 7.35 21.12
CA VAL A 203 -8.58 7.26 22.56
C VAL A 203 -9.73 6.30 22.88
N GLU A 204 -9.90 5.89 24.14
CA GLU A 204 -11.02 5.05 24.57
C GLU A 204 -12.22 5.89 25.07
N GLU A 205 -11.98 7.11 25.50
CA GLU A 205 -12.98 8.03 26.06
C GLU A 205 -13.00 9.33 25.27
N LYS A 206 -14.19 9.91 25.10
CA LYS A 206 -14.36 11.16 24.34
C LYS A 206 -13.91 12.40 25.11
N ASP A 207 -14.05 12.38 26.43
CA ASP A 207 -13.75 13.53 27.30
C ASP A 207 -12.24 13.53 27.61
N VAL A 208 -11.47 14.10 26.68
CA VAL A 208 -10.02 14.25 26.76
C VAL A 208 -9.63 15.68 26.35
N ASP A 209 -8.76 16.30 27.13
CA ASP A 209 -8.14 17.58 26.81
C ASP A 209 -6.78 17.34 26.13
N LEU A 210 -6.70 17.62 24.86
CA LEU A 210 -5.52 17.48 24.03
C LEU A 210 -4.97 18.82 23.53
N GLU A 211 -5.37 19.95 24.09
CA GLU A 211 -4.96 21.29 23.63
C GLU A 211 -3.43 21.43 23.65
N SER A 212 -2.77 21.05 24.76
CA SER A 212 -1.30 21.10 24.88
C SER A 212 -0.61 20.17 23.88
N PHE A 213 -1.18 18.98 23.60
CA PHE A 213 -0.66 18.08 22.59
C PHE A 213 -0.79 18.69 21.18
N ILE A 214 -1.95 19.28 20.84
CA ILE A 214 -2.18 19.93 19.55
C ILE A 214 -1.17 21.07 19.34
N TYR A 215 -0.96 21.89 20.37
CA TYR A 215 0.03 22.96 20.32
C TYR A 215 1.46 22.43 20.09
N ALA A 216 1.87 21.37 20.80
CA ALA A 216 3.17 20.75 20.61
C ALA A 216 3.35 20.16 19.20
N VAL A 217 2.29 19.59 18.62
CA VAL A 217 2.28 19.09 17.24
C VAL A 217 2.46 20.23 16.24
N ASP A 218 1.72 21.33 16.40
CA ASP A 218 1.80 22.48 15.51
C ASP A 218 3.21 23.10 15.54
N GLU A 219 3.76 23.36 16.72
CA GLU A 219 5.12 23.85 16.89
C GLU A 219 6.17 22.92 16.26
N SER A 220 6.01 21.59 16.44
CA SER A 220 6.97 20.62 15.90
C SER A 220 6.92 20.52 14.37
N ILE A 221 5.74 20.69 13.77
CA ILE A 221 5.59 20.72 12.31
C ILE A 221 6.16 22.01 11.75
N ASN A 222 5.87 23.16 12.37
CA ASN A 222 6.39 24.48 11.98
C ASN A 222 7.91 24.59 12.14
N ALA A 223 8.53 23.74 12.97
CA ALA A 223 9.98 23.68 13.12
C ALA A 223 10.68 22.88 12.00
N ILE A 224 9.94 22.19 11.13
CA ILE A 224 10.51 21.52 9.96
C ILE A 224 11.01 22.62 8.99
N PRO A 225 12.28 22.56 8.53
CA PRO A 225 12.78 23.55 7.60
C PRO A 225 11.98 23.60 6.29
N SER A 226 11.73 24.79 5.78
CA SER A 226 11.16 24.96 4.45
C SER A 226 12.07 24.36 3.37
N PHE A 227 11.52 23.81 2.33
CA PHE A 227 12.25 23.33 1.17
C PHE A 227 12.73 24.50 0.29
N ASP A 228 13.71 24.25 -0.56
CA ASP A 228 14.33 25.29 -1.41
C ASP A 228 13.33 25.99 -2.36
N ASP A 229 12.22 25.35 -2.70
CA ASP A 229 11.12 25.89 -3.50
C ASP A 229 10.07 26.68 -2.68
N GLY A 230 10.28 26.78 -1.35
CA GLY A 230 9.37 27.44 -0.43
C GLY A 230 8.19 26.56 0.04
N PHE A 231 8.22 25.26 -0.24
CA PHE A 231 7.22 24.33 0.27
C PHE A 231 7.38 24.14 1.78
N GLU A 232 6.27 24.17 2.51
CA GLU A 232 6.23 24.04 3.97
C GLU A 232 5.11 23.08 4.38
N TYR A 233 5.34 22.35 5.48
CA TYR A 233 4.29 21.60 6.13
C TYR A 233 3.58 22.42 7.20
N TYR A 234 2.28 22.19 7.37
CA TYR A 234 1.51 22.84 8.44
C TYR A 234 0.37 21.92 8.93
N LEU A 235 0.03 22.07 10.22
CA LEU A 235 -1.07 21.35 10.83
C LEU A 235 -2.42 21.87 10.31
N SER A 236 -3.11 21.07 9.52
CA SER A 236 -4.41 21.45 8.91
C SER A 236 -5.61 20.84 9.63
N SER A 237 -5.42 19.65 10.24
CA SER A 237 -6.53 18.89 10.84
C SER A 237 -6.09 18.04 12.01
N VAL A 238 -6.86 18.06 13.10
CA VAL A 238 -6.77 17.05 14.16
C VAL A 238 -8.15 16.45 14.38
N ALA A 239 -8.22 15.11 14.19
CA ALA A 239 -9.46 14.36 14.26
C ALA A 239 -9.37 13.28 15.35
N LEU A 240 -10.17 13.40 16.40
CA LEU A 240 -10.21 12.44 17.50
C LEU A 240 -10.95 11.17 17.08
N ASP A 241 -10.26 10.04 17.07
CA ASP A 241 -10.84 8.71 16.84
C ASP A 241 -11.14 8.04 18.20
N ILE A 242 -12.37 7.58 18.38
CA ILE A 242 -12.80 6.95 19.62
C ILE A 242 -12.86 5.45 19.38
N ALA A 243 -12.00 4.69 20.10
CA ALA A 243 -11.95 3.24 20.00
C ALA A 243 -13.26 2.62 20.51
N ASP A 244 -13.94 1.86 19.67
CA ASP A 244 -15.12 1.11 20.07
C ASP A 244 -14.70 -0.15 20.83
N ASN A 245 -15.01 -0.23 22.13
CA ASN A 245 -14.72 -1.39 22.98
C ASN A 245 -15.57 -2.62 22.64
N LYS A 246 -16.48 -2.53 21.67
CA LYS A 246 -17.26 -3.63 21.14
C LYS A 246 -16.91 -3.87 19.67
N PRO A 247 -16.46 -5.07 19.27
CA PRO A 247 -16.27 -5.43 17.88
C PRO A 247 -17.64 -5.57 17.20
N SER A 248 -18.34 -4.47 16.98
CA SER A 248 -19.54 -4.45 16.14
C SER A 248 -19.06 -4.44 14.68
N LYS A 249 -19.68 -5.27 13.84
CA LYS A 249 -19.41 -5.42 12.40
C LYS A 249 -19.66 -4.13 11.59
N GLN A 250 -20.05 -3.06 12.23
CA GLN A 250 -20.20 -1.72 11.67
C GLN A 250 -19.47 -0.74 12.60
N HIS A 251 -18.19 -0.53 12.34
CA HIS A 251 -17.51 0.63 12.87
C HIS A 251 -18.23 1.87 12.31
N LYS A 252 -19.07 2.49 13.13
CA LYS A 252 -19.48 3.87 12.88
C LYS A 252 -18.29 4.75 13.23
N ASN A 253 -17.31 4.76 12.34
CA ASN A 253 -16.15 5.61 12.40
C ASN A 253 -16.61 7.06 12.38
N ARG A 254 -16.67 7.70 13.52
CA ARG A 254 -16.94 9.12 13.67
C ARG A 254 -15.73 9.73 14.33
N ALA A 255 -14.74 10.08 13.51
CA ALA A 255 -13.72 10.99 13.99
C ALA A 255 -14.39 12.35 14.22
N GLU A 256 -14.20 12.88 15.41
CA GLU A 256 -14.61 14.24 15.75
C GLU A 256 -13.45 15.20 15.45
N ILE A 257 -13.69 16.21 14.65
CA ILE A 257 -12.68 17.23 14.41
C ILE A 257 -12.58 18.11 15.65
N ILE A 258 -11.43 18.07 16.28
CA ILE A 258 -11.12 18.85 17.48
C ILE A 258 -10.27 20.08 17.19
N ALA A 259 -9.60 20.13 16.02
CA ALA A 259 -8.95 21.33 15.51
C ALA A 259 -8.90 21.30 13.97
N GLY A 260 -9.01 22.46 13.33
CA GLY A 260 -8.81 22.67 11.92
C GLY A 260 -9.92 22.13 11.01
N ARG A 261 -9.54 21.56 9.86
CA ARG A 261 -10.43 21.17 8.75
C ARG A 261 -10.87 19.71 8.87
N HIS A 262 -12.02 19.37 8.22
CA HIS A 262 -12.51 17.99 8.16
C HIS A 262 -11.70 17.07 7.24
N VAL A 263 -11.00 17.63 6.28
CA VAL A 263 -10.20 16.93 5.28
C VAL A 263 -8.91 17.70 5.05
N ILE A 264 -7.89 16.98 4.56
CA ILE A 264 -6.75 17.58 3.88
C ILE A 264 -6.91 17.36 2.38
N GLU A 265 -6.28 18.20 1.60
CA GLU A 265 -6.30 18.11 0.13
C GLU A 265 -4.93 17.66 -0.39
N ASP A 266 -4.94 16.79 -1.38
CA ASP A 266 -3.75 16.43 -2.14
C ASP A 266 -4.04 16.50 -3.63
N GLU A 267 -3.02 16.74 -4.45
CA GLU A 267 -3.12 16.77 -5.89
C GLU A 267 -2.33 15.59 -6.48
N MET A 268 -2.91 14.92 -7.47
CA MET A 268 -2.28 13.82 -8.19
C MET A 268 -2.65 13.94 -9.67
N LEU A 269 -1.64 13.99 -10.56
CA LEU A 269 -1.83 14.13 -12.00
C LEU A 269 -2.80 15.27 -12.40
N GLY A 270 -2.77 16.38 -11.65
CA GLY A 270 -3.62 17.55 -11.87
C GLY A 270 -5.11 17.31 -11.56
N LEU A 271 -5.44 16.38 -10.69
CA LEU A 271 -6.73 16.23 -10.03
C LEU A 271 -6.57 16.40 -8.52
N ARG A 272 -7.52 17.10 -7.90
CA ARG A 272 -7.56 17.30 -6.44
C ARG A 272 -8.36 16.20 -5.77
N PHE A 273 -7.89 15.77 -4.61
CA PHE A 273 -8.52 14.75 -3.78
C PHE A 273 -8.66 15.22 -2.35
N GLU A 274 -9.88 15.12 -1.81
CA GLU A 274 -10.10 15.31 -0.39
C GLU A 274 -9.85 14.01 0.37
N ILE A 275 -9.02 14.10 1.41
CA ILE A 275 -8.60 12.97 2.25
C ILE A 275 -9.16 13.16 3.64
N SER A 276 -10.16 12.36 4.01
CA SER A 276 -10.74 12.33 5.35
C SER A 276 -9.92 11.45 6.31
N PRO A 277 -10.17 11.49 7.63
CA PRO A 277 -9.47 10.65 8.61
C PRO A 277 -9.47 9.16 8.25
N TYR A 278 -10.54 8.65 7.67
CA TYR A 278 -10.71 7.22 7.34
C TYR A 278 -10.55 6.88 5.86
N SER A 279 -10.48 7.86 4.95
CA SER A 279 -10.28 7.61 3.52
C SER A 279 -9.03 6.78 3.28
N PHE A 280 -9.13 5.80 2.40
CA PHE A 280 -7.97 5.20 1.79
C PHE A 280 -7.39 6.19 0.77
N TYR A 281 -6.10 6.37 0.80
CA TYR A 281 -5.31 7.10 -0.20
C TYR A 281 -3.96 6.40 -0.29
N GLN A 282 -3.37 6.32 -1.47
CA GLN A 282 -2.11 5.62 -1.69
C GLN A 282 -0.98 6.25 -0.86
N VAL A 283 -0.21 5.40 -0.18
CA VAL A 283 0.80 5.86 0.78
C VAL A 283 2.10 6.37 0.13
N ASN A 284 2.25 6.15 -1.17
CA ASN A 284 3.35 6.66 -1.99
C ASN A 284 2.74 7.38 -3.19
N PRO A 285 2.44 8.67 -3.09
CA PRO A 285 1.76 9.40 -4.16
C PRO A 285 2.60 9.45 -5.45
N VAL A 286 3.92 9.58 -5.36
CA VAL A 286 4.82 9.62 -6.53
C VAL A 286 4.72 8.35 -7.38
N GLN A 287 4.72 7.19 -6.75
CA GLN A 287 4.57 5.92 -7.48
C GLN A 287 3.12 5.62 -7.83
N ALA A 288 2.15 6.15 -7.08
CA ALA A 288 0.74 6.04 -7.42
C ALA A 288 0.41 6.76 -8.73
N GLU A 289 0.98 7.94 -8.96
CA GLU A 289 0.89 8.63 -10.27
C GLU A 289 1.37 7.74 -11.40
N ARG A 290 2.57 7.16 -11.27
CA ARG A 290 3.15 6.25 -12.27
C ARG A 290 2.31 4.99 -12.51
N LEU A 291 1.77 4.43 -11.42
CA LEU A 291 0.86 3.27 -11.47
C LEU A 291 -0.41 3.61 -12.27
N TYR A 292 -1.00 4.77 -11.98
CA TYR A 292 -2.25 5.19 -12.62
C TYR A 292 -2.04 5.68 -14.06
N GLU A 293 -0.92 6.36 -14.36
CA GLU A 293 -0.53 6.65 -15.75
C GLU A 293 -0.41 5.36 -16.57
N LYS A 294 0.20 4.31 -16.00
CA LYS A 294 0.31 3.01 -16.67
C LYS A 294 -1.07 2.35 -16.84
N ALA A 295 -1.95 2.46 -15.87
CA ALA A 295 -3.32 1.95 -15.97
C ALA A 295 -4.11 2.67 -17.09
N VAL A 296 -3.98 3.99 -17.20
CA VAL A 296 -4.59 4.78 -18.27
C VAL A 296 -4.01 4.41 -19.64
N GLU A 297 -2.68 4.23 -19.72
CA GLU A 297 -2.00 3.76 -20.95
C GLU A 297 -2.57 2.41 -21.41
N TYR A 298 -2.72 1.45 -20.47
CA TYR A 298 -3.24 0.11 -20.78
C TYR A 298 -4.73 0.12 -21.10
N ALA A 299 -5.50 0.99 -20.47
CA ALA A 299 -6.90 1.21 -20.82
C ALA A 299 -7.06 1.71 -22.26
N GLY A 300 -6.08 2.46 -22.78
CA GLY A 300 -6.02 2.90 -24.17
C GLY A 300 -7.24 3.73 -24.58
N ILE A 301 -7.64 4.68 -23.75
CA ILE A 301 -8.80 5.54 -23.97
C ILE A 301 -8.56 6.44 -25.18
N LYS A 302 -9.50 6.47 -26.11
CA LYS A 302 -9.45 7.28 -27.35
C LYS A 302 -10.60 8.28 -27.46
N GLY A 303 -11.57 8.20 -26.56
CA GLY A 303 -12.81 8.93 -26.55
C GLY A 303 -13.99 8.07 -27.01
N GLY A 304 -15.04 8.06 -26.21
CA GLY A 304 -16.24 7.26 -26.46
C GLY A 304 -16.39 6.01 -25.62
N GLU A 305 -15.35 5.58 -24.91
CA GLU A 305 -15.37 4.34 -24.13
C GLU A 305 -16.21 4.49 -22.84
N THR A 306 -16.91 3.39 -22.51
CA THR A 306 -17.49 3.16 -21.18
C THR A 306 -16.51 2.34 -20.34
N VAL A 307 -16.09 2.93 -19.22
CA VAL A 307 -15.14 2.32 -18.27
C VAL A 307 -15.88 1.91 -16.99
N LEU A 308 -15.66 0.69 -16.55
CA LEU A 308 -16.09 0.20 -15.23
C LEU A 308 -14.88 0.20 -14.29
N ASP A 309 -14.98 0.90 -13.16
CA ASP A 309 -13.95 0.96 -12.11
C ASP A 309 -14.45 0.17 -10.89
N LEU A 310 -13.99 -1.07 -10.75
CA LEU A 310 -14.44 -1.98 -9.70
C LEU A 310 -13.45 -1.98 -8.54
N TYR A 311 -13.97 -1.89 -7.32
CA TYR A 311 -13.23 -1.53 -6.10
C TYR A 311 -12.69 -0.09 -6.16
N CYS A 312 -13.49 0.83 -6.68
CA CYS A 312 -13.04 2.18 -7.04
C CYS A 312 -12.58 3.05 -5.85
N GLY A 313 -12.83 2.65 -4.61
CA GLY A 313 -12.45 3.41 -3.42
C GLY A 313 -13.00 4.83 -3.47
N VAL A 314 -12.11 5.83 -3.40
CA VAL A 314 -12.47 7.26 -3.51
C VAL A 314 -12.51 7.75 -4.96
N GLY A 315 -12.58 6.83 -5.92
CA GLY A 315 -12.77 7.11 -7.34
C GLY A 315 -11.50 7.52 -8.10
N THR A 316 -10.32 7.32 -7.53
CA THR A 316 -9.07 7.85 -8.06
C THR A 316 -8.82 7.41 -9.50
N ILE A 317 -8.88 6.10 -9.79
CA ILE A 317 -8.56 5.55 -11.11
C ILE A 317 -9.64 5.94 -12.12
N GLY A 318 -10.91 5.79 -11.74
CA GLY A 318 -12.05 6.19 -12.58
C GLY A 318 -11.99 7.65 -12.99
N LEU A 319 -11.58 8.56 -12.11
CA LEU A 319 -11.43 9.98 -12.41
C LEU A 319 -10.29 10.23 -13.41
N PHE A 320 -9.19 9.47 -13.36
CA PHE A 320 -8.14 9.53 -14.37
C PHE A 320 -8.62 9.01 -15.72
N MET A 321 -9.44 7.96 -15.75
CA MET A 321 -10.07 7.48 -17.00
C MET A 321 -11.00 8.54 -17.60
N ALA A 322 -11.81 9.19 -16.76
CA ALA A 322 -12.67 10.30 -17.20
C ALA A 322 -11.86 11.49 -17.76
N LYS A 323 -10.77 11.87 -17.06
CA LYS A 323 -9.83 12.92 -17.51
C LYS A 323 -9.13 12.53 -18.83
N ALA A 324 -8.82 11.26 -19.03
CA ALA A 324 -8.23 10.75 -20.27
C ALA A 324 -9.20 10.75 -21.45
N GLY A 325 -10.49 11.04 -21.25
CA GLY A 325 -11.49 11.20 -22.30
C GLY A 325 -12.50 10.06 -22.43
N ALA A 326 -12.60 9.16 -21.45
CA ALA A 326 -13.69 8.17 -21.42
C ALA A 326 -15.05 8.88 -21.48
N ALA A 327 -15.98 8.36 -22.28
CA ALA A 327 -17.31 8.95 -22.40
C ALA A 327 -18.16 8.78 -21.13
N LYS A 328 -18.02 7.64 -20.49
CA LYS A 328 -18.71 7.31 -19.25
C LYS A 328 -17.79 6.47 -18.33
N VAL A 329 -17.77 6.81 -17.06
CA VAL A 329 -17.13 6.01 -16.01
C VAL A 329 -18.16 5.61 -14.99
N ILE A 330 -18.21 4.33 -14.66
CA ILE A 330 -19.07 3.78 -13.62
C ILE A 330 -18.19 3.10 -12.59
N GLY A 331 -18.15 3.65 -11.37
CA GLY A 331 -17.40 3.08 -10.26
C GLY A 331 -18.31 2.31 -9.30
N ILE A 332 -17.83 1.18 -8.77
CA ILE A 332 -18.53 0.38 -7.74
C ILE A 332 -17.60 0.14 -6.56
N GLU A 333 -18.11 0.46 -5.35
CA GLU A 333 -17.37 0.30 -4.09
C GLU A 333 -18.35 -0.10 -2.97
N ILE A 334 -17.95 -1.03 -2.14
CA ILE A 334 -18.80 -1.53 -1.04
C ILE A 334 -18.89 -0.53 0.12
N VAL A 335 -17.88 0.34 0.29
CA VAL A 335 -17.80 1.30 1.39
C VAL A 335 -18.52 2.59 1.01
N LYS A 336 -19.69 2.82 1.59
CA LYS A 336 -20.55 3.98 1.30
C LYS A 336 -19.81 5.32 1.44
N GLU A 337 -19.00 5.49 2.46
CA GLU A 337 -18.23 6.71 2.70
C GLU A 337 -17.20 6.96 1.60
N ALA A 338 -16.58 5.91 1.06
CA ALA A 338 -15.65 6.00 -0.06
C ALA A 338 -16.39 6.47 -1.34
N VAL A 339 -17.59 5.94 -1.60
CA VAL A 339 -18.43 6.36 -2.73
C VAL A 339 -18.86 7.84 -2.60
N LEU A 340 -19.20 8.29 -1.40
CA LEU A 340 -19.49 9.71 -1.17
C LEU A 340 -18.28 10.58 -1.49
N ASN A 341 -17.10 10.18 -1.07
CA ASN A 341 -15.85 10.86 -1.39
C ASN A 341 -15.54 10.82 -2.90
N ALA A 342 -15.77 9.68 -3.57
CA ALA A 342 -15.57 9.55 -5.02
C ALA A 342 -16.45 10.54 -5.80
N ASN A 343 -17.74 10.61 -5.47
CA ASN A 343 -18.66 11.59 -6.09
C ASN A 343 -18.24 13.02 -5.78
N ARG A 344 -17.77 13.31 -4.56
CA ARG A 344 -17.27 14.63 -4.20
C ARG A 344 -16.00 14.98 -4.98
N ASN A 345 -15.06 14.05 -5.10
CA ASN A 345 -13.85 14.21 -5.89
C ASN A 345 -14.17 14.47 -7.37
N ALA A 346 -15.21 13.83 -7.95
CA ALA A 346 -15.68 14.16 -9.29
C ALA A 346 -16.15 15.63 -9.39
N VAL A 347 -16.96 16.08 -8.43
CA VAL A 347 -17.49 17.45 -8.41
C VAL A 347 -16.39 18.50 -8.29
N ILE A 348 -15.44 18.35 -7.36
CA ILE A 348 -14.37 19.34 -7.15
C ILE A 348 -13.41 19.44 -8.36
N ASN A 349 -13.35 18.40 -9.18
CA ASN A 349 -12.58 18.38 -10.42
C ASN A 349 -13.40 18.72 -11.67
N GLY A 350 -14.70 19.06 -11.53
CA GLY A 350 -15.56 19.36 -12.67
C GLY A 350 -15.82 18.17 -13.60
N ILE A 351 -15.63 16.94 -13.13
CA ILE A 351 -15.86 15.72 -13.89
C ILE A 351 -17.34 15.34 -13.75
N VAL A 352 -18.06 15.32 -14.87
CA VAL A 352 -19.51 15.07 -14.92
C VAL A 352 -19.88 13.71 -15.52
N ASN A 353 -18.92 13.02 -16.09
CA ASN A 353 -19.08 11.74 -16.80
C ASN A 353 -18.65 10.53 -15.94
N ALA A 354 -18.41 10.72 -14.64
CA ALA A 354 -18.10 9.66 -13.68
C ALA A 354 -19.20 9.57 -12.63
N ILE A 355 -19.74 8.37 -12.40
CA ILE A 355 -20.80 8.08 -11.43
C ILE A 355 -20.38 6.90 -10.58
N TYR A 356 -20.59 6.98 -9.27
CA TYR A 356 -20.16 5.94 -8.32
C TYR A 356 -21.30 5.36 -7.54
N TYR A 357 -21.41 4.03 -7.46
CA TYR A 357 -22.47 3.27 -6.81
C TYR A 357 -21.93 2.52 -5.58
N THR A 358 -22.76 2.42 -4.55
CA THR A 358 -22.43 1.69 -3.33
C THR A 358 -22.98 0.28 -3.40
N GLY A 359 -22.14 -0.74 -3.37
CA GLY A 359 -22.54 -2.14 -3.32
C GLY A 359 -21.37 -3.08 -3.63
N LYS A 360 -21.66 -4.36 -3.64
CA LYS A 360 -20.69 -5.34 -4.12
C LYS A 360 -20.75 -5.40 -5.64
N ALA A 361 -19.59 -5.43 -6.29
CA ALA A 361 -19.52 -5.36 -7.73
C ALA A 361 -20.24 -6.56 -8.38
N GLU A 362 -20.14 -7.76 -7.82
CA GLU A 362 -20.82 -8.96 -8.28
C GLU A 362 -22.37 -8.90 -8.18
N GLU A 363 -22.92 -8.01 -7.35
CA GLU A 363 -24.36 -7.77 -7.20
C GLU A 363 -24.81 -6.55 -8.02
N GLU A 364 -24.01 -5.49 -8.04
CA GLU A 364 -24.35 -4.22 -8.70
C GLU A 364 -24.20 -4.28 -10.23
N LEU A 365 -23.19 -5.00 -10.76
CA LEU A 365 -23.03 -5.11 -12.21
C LEU A 365 -24.24 -5.67 -12.93
N PRO A 366 -24.83 -6.83 -12.51
CA PRO A 366 -26.05 -7.35 -13.13
C PRO A 366 -27.22 -6.36 -13.00
N ARG A 367 -27.40 -5.74 -11.81
CA ARG A 367 -28.47 -4.77 -11.57
C ARG A 367 -28.37 -3.56 -12.52
N LEU A 368 -27.19 -2.96 -12.64
CA LEU A 368 -27.00 -1.78 -13.49
C LEU A 368 -27.16 -2.10 -15.00
N ARG A 369 -26.89 -3.34 -15.39
CA ARG A 369 -27.19 -3.80 -16.76
C ARG A 369 -28.69 -3.97 -16.98
N GLU A 370 -29.43 -4.58 -16.03
CA GLU A 370 -30.88 -4.72 -16.11
C GLU A 370 -31.61 -3.36 -16.13
N GLU A 371 -31.07 -2.37 -15.43
CA GLU A 371 -31.57 -1.00 -15.41
C GLU A 371 -31.20 -0.17 -16.67
N GLY A 372 -30.33 -0.73 -17.55
CA GLY A 372 -29.88 -0.04 -18.76
C GLY A 372 -28.79 1.04 -18.49
N GLU A 373 -28.23 1.08 -17.29
CA GLU A 373 -27.12 1.98 -16.96
C GLU A 373 -25.79 1.54 -17.62
N ILE A 374 -25.63 0.25 -17.88
CA ILE A 374 -24.50 -0.33 -18.58
C ILE A 374 -25.02 -1.08 -19.81
N GLU A 375 -24.94 -0.46 -20.99
CA GLU A 375 -25.26 -1.13 -22.25
C GLU A 375 -24.09 -2.00 -22.74
N LYS A 376 -22.87 -1.42 -22.74
CA LYS A 376 -21.62 -2.06 -23.10
C LYS A 376 -20.50 -1.49 -22.20
N ALA A 377 -19.58 -2.33 -21.79
CA ALA A 377 -18.31 -1.91 -21.20
C ALA A 377 -17.19 -2.12 -22.24
N ASP A 378 -16.37 -1.11 -22.44
CA ASP A 378 -15.20 -1.21 -23.32
C ASP A 378 -13.94 -1.57 -22.51
N VAL A 379 -13.86 -1.06 -21.29
CA VAL A 379 -12.75 -1.31 -20.37
C VAL A 379 -13.27 -1.60 -18.96
N VAL A 380 -12.72 -2.63 -18.33
CA VAL A 380 -12.91 -2.89 -16.89
C VAL A 380 -11.59 -2.67 -16.18
N ILE A 381 -11.61 -1.86 -15.13
CA ILE A 381 -10.49 -1.68 -14.20
C ILE A 381 -10.78 -2.50 -12.95
N LEU A 382 -9.79 -3.28 -12.51
CA LEU A 382 -9.83 -4.05 -11.28
C LEU A 382 -8.69 -3.62 -10.37
N ASP A 383 -8.98 -3.15 -9.15
CA ASP A 383 -7.99 -2.89 -8.09
C ASP A 383 -8.43 -3.54 -6.77
N PRO A 384 -8.51 -4.89 -6.72
CA PRO A 384 -9.03 -5.60 -5.57
C PRO A 384 -8.06 -5.61 -4.39
N PRO A 385 -8.55 -5.91 -3.16
CA PRO A 385 -7.69 -6.13 -2.01
C PRO A 385 -6.77 -7.34 -2.21
N ARG A 386 -5.79 -7.52 -1.30
CA ARG A 386 -4.75 -8.59 -1.36
C ARG A 386 -5.25 -10.00 -1.65
N LYS A 387 -6.49 -10.34 -1.34
CA LYS A 387 -7.08 -11.66 -1.63
C LYS A 387 -7.40 -11.88 -3.12
N GLY A 388 -7.32 -10.85 -3.95
CA GLY A 388 -7.77 -10.85 -5.35
C GLY A 388 -9.29 -10.79 -5.45
N CYS A 389 -9.80 -11.03 -6.66
CA CYS A 389 -11.23 -11.15 -6.94
C CYS A 389 -11.76 -12.52 -6.52
N ASP A 390 -13.04 -12.57 -6.16
CA ASP A 390 -13.74 -13.84 -6.04
C ASP A 390 -14.31 -14.29 -7.41
N GLU A 391 -14.66 -15.56 -7.51
CA GLU A 391 -15.13 -16.16 -8.77
C GLU A 391 -16.45 -15.54 -9.27
N ALA A 392 -17.32 -15.12 -8.34
CA ALA A 392 -18.58 -14.48 -8.70
C ALA A 392 -18.36 -13.15 -9.40
N LEU A 393 -17.40 -12.35 -8.90
CA LEU A 393 -17.03 -11.09 -9.55
C LEU A 393 -16.37 -11.34 -10.91
N LEU A 394 -15.39 -12.24 -11.00
CA LEU A 394 -14.73 -12.54 -12.28
C LEU A 394 -15.76 -12.97 -13.34
N LYS A 395 -16.75 -13.78 -12.95
CA LYS A 395 -17.86 -14.15 -13.82
C LYS A 395 -18.69 -12.95 -14.26
N ALA A 396 -19.07 -12.07 -13.34
CA ALA A 396 -19.81 -10.85 -13.66
C ALA A 396 -19.01 -9.91 -14.60
N VAL A 397 -17.69 -9.82 -14.41
CA VAL A 397 -16.79 -9.08 -15.31
C VAL A 397 -16.80 -9.68 -16.72
N MET A 398 -16.71 -10.99 -16.86
CA MET A 398 -16.77 -11.66 -18.18
C MET A 398 -18.10 -11.42 -18.89
N GLU A 399 -19.21 -11.39 -18.14
CA GLU A 399 -20.54 -11.10 -18.68
C GLU A 399 -20.68 -9.67 -19.22
N THR A 400 -19.80 -8.74 -18.86
CA THR A 400 -19.75 -7.38 -19.45
C THR A 400 -19.24 -7.39 -20.88
N GLU A 401 -18.55 -8.45 -21.28
CA GLU A 401 -17.92 -8.61 -22.59
C GLU A 401 -16.97 -7.46 -22.95
N ALA A 402 -16.31 -6.85 -21.97
CA ALA A 402 -15.38 -5.75 -22.15
C ALA A 402 -14.21 -6.15 -23.09
N ASP A 403 -13.82 -5.25 -23.97
CA ASP A 403 -12.72 -5.50 -24.90
C ASP A 403 -11.38 -5.65 -24.15
N ARG A 404 -11.23 -4.92 -23.03
CA ARG A 404 -9.98 -4.86 -22.23
C ARG A 404 -10.27 -4.91 -20.74
N ILE A 405 -9.40 -5.62 -20.01
CA ILE A 405 -9.36 -5.59 -18.55
C ILE A 405 -7.98 -5.06 -18.15
N VAL A 406 -7.95 -3.99 -17.36
CA VAL A 406 -6.74 -3.49 -16.69
C VAL A 406 -6.80 -3.92 -15.23
N TYR A 407 -5.94 -4.85 -14.86
CA TYR A 407 -5.90 -5.40 -13.51
C TYR A 407 -4.69 -4.83 -12.73
N ILE A 408 -4.95 -4.15 -11.64
CA ILE A 408 -3.94 -3.63 -10.71
C ILE A 408 -3.93 -4.53 -9.49
N SER A 409 -2.76 -4.92 -8.99
CA SER A 409 -2.67 -5.82 -7.84
C SER A 409 -1.44 -5.61 -6.99
N CYS A 410 -1.65 -5.59 -5.68
CA CYS A 410 -0.57 -5.57 -4.67
C CYS A 410 -0.07 -6.99 -4.29
N ASP A 411 -0.63 -8.05 -4.89
CA ASP A 411 -0.17 -9.43 -4.66
C ASP A 411 -0.12 -10.21 -5.98
N PRO A 412 1.07 -10.38 -6.57
CA PRO A 412 1.23 -11.06 -7.86
C PRO A 412 0.72 -12.51 -7.88
N ALA A 413 0.66 -13.18 -6.73
CA ALA A 413 0.20 -14.58 -6.70
C ALA A 413 -1.33 -14.67 -6.86
N THR A 414 -2.10 -13.79 -6.20
CA THR A 414 -3.57 -13.71 -6.40
C THR A 414 -3.92 -13.17 -7.77
N LEU A 415 -3.18 -12.17 -8.26
CA LEU A 415 -3.29 -11.70 -9.64
C LEU A 415 -3.13 -12.84 -10.64
N SER A 416 -2.06 -13.63 -10.52
CA SER A 416 -1.79 -14.75 -11.43
C SER A 416 -2.89 -15.82 -11.40
N ARG A 417 -3.49 -16.10 -10.22
CA ARG A 417 -4.65 -16.99 -10.09
C ARG A 417 -5.84 -16.45 -10.88
N ASP A 418 -6.12 -15.16 -10.74
CA ASP A 418 -7.28 -14.52 -11.39
C ASP A 418 -7.06 -14.40 -12.91
N ILE A 419 -5.82 -14.12 -13.35
CA ILE A 419 -5.44 -14.15 -14.78
C ILE A 419 -5.70 -15.53 -15.38
N LYS A 420 -5.29 -16.59 -14.68
CA LYS A 420 -5.55 -17.96 -15.15
C LYS A 420 -7.04 -18.20 -15.40
N TYR A 421 -7.89 -17.81 -14.45
CA TYR A 421 -9.33 -17.93 -14.59
C TYR A 421 -9.88 -17.15 -15.79
N LEU A 422 -9.43 -15.90 -15.96
CA LEU A 422 -9.83 -15.04 -17.09
C LEU A 422 -9.36 -15.63 -18.43
N SER A 423 -8.12 -16.17 -18.48
CA SER A 423 -7.57 -16.77 -19.68
C SER A 423 -8.27 -18.08 -20.08
N GLU A 424 -8.72 -18.86 -19.12
CA GLU A 424 -9.54 -20.08 -19.38
C GLU A 424 -10.95 -19.73 -19.88
N ASN A 425 -11.33 -18.44 -19.85
CA ASN A 425 -12.68 -17.95 -20.15
C ASN A 425 -12.71 -16.80 -21.19
N GLY A 426 -11.74 -16.74 -22.10
CA GLY A 426 -11.80 -15.91 -23.30
C GLY A 426 -11.11 -14.54 -23.20
N TYR A 427 -10.20 -14.36 -22.24
CA TYR A 427 -9.30 -13.22 -22.20
C TYR A 427 -7.85 -13.66 -22.32
N GLU A 428 -7.06 -12.99 -23.09
CA GLU A 428 -5.64 -13.23 -23.26
C GLU A 428 -4.81 -12.23 -22.42
N TYR A 429 -3.79 -12.74 -21.71
CA TYR A 429 -2.77 -11.89 -21.10
C TYR A 429 -1.94 -11.24 -22.22
N VAL A 430 -1.89 -9.90 -22.25
CA VAL A 430 -1.11 -9.16 -23.24
C VAL A 430 0.25 -8.80 -22.67
N LYS A 431 0.28 -8.02 -21.60
CA LYS A 431 1.51 -7.57 -20.96
C LYS A 431 1.28 -7.10 -19.52
N GLY A 432 2.36 -6.95 -18.77
CA GLY A 432 2.32 -6.45 -17.40
C GLY A 432 3.49 -5.54 -17.06
N THR A 433 3.26 -4.57 -16.18
CA THR A 433 4.29 -3.67 -15.65
C THR A 433 4.31 -3.75 -14.13
N PRO A 434 5.40 -4.25 -13.52
CA PRO A 434 5.61 -4.12 -12.08
C PRO A 434 5.90 -2.65 -11.70
N VAL A 435 5.44 -2.23 -10.54
CA VAL A 435 5.68 -0.90 -9.98
C VAL A 435 6.19 -1.04 -8.56
N ASP A 436 7.33 -0.41 -8.25
CA ASP A 436 7.87 -0.41 -6.89
C ASP A 436 7.19 0.64 -6.02
N MET A 437 5.91 0.38 -5.71
CA MET A 437 5.11 1.22 -4.81
C MET A 437 5.68 1.30 -3.40
N PHE A 438 6.39 0.25 -2.96
CA PHE A 438 6.89 0.11 -1.59
C PHE A 438 8.39 -0.22 -1.57
N PRO A 439 9.28 0.73 -1.91
CA PRO A 439 10.72 0.57 -1.76
C PRO A 439 11.12 0.04 -0.39
N HIS A 440 12.19 -0.73 -0.34
CA HIS A 440 12.73 -1.39 0.87
C HIS A 440 11.85 -2.47 1.50
N THR A 441 10.72 -2.82 0.86
CA THR A 441 9.87 -3.95 1.26
C THR A 441 9.83 -5.02 0.16
N GLY A 442 9.34 -6.21 0.47
CA GLY A 442 9.14 -7.26 -0.53
C GLY A 442 7.81 -7.16 -1.30
N HIS A 443 7.09 -6.05 -1.16
CA HIS A 443 5.85 -5.80 -1.90
C HIS A 443 6.13 -5.20 -3.27
N VAL A 444 5.32 -5.57 -4.25
CA VAL A 444 5.31 -5.02 -5.59
C VAL A 444 3.87 -4.90 -6.06
N GLU A 445 3.53 -3.75 -6.63
CA GLU A 445 2.30 -3.57 -7.39
C GLU A 445 2.53 -4.02 -8.83
N THR A 446 1.48 -4.48 -9.50
CA THR A 446 1.58 -4.90 -10.90
C THR A 446 0.34 -4.46 -11.64
N VAL A 447 0.51 -3.76 -12.76
CA VAL A 447 -0.56 -3.45 -13.71
C VAL A 447 -0.49 -4.46 -14.83
N VAL A 448 -1.60 -5.09 -15.17
CA VAL A 448 -1.69 -6.07 -16.26
C VAL A 448 -2.79 -5.67 -17.21
N LEU A 449 -2.51 -5.81 -18.52
CA LEU A 449 -3.50 -5.72 -19.56
C LEU A 449 -3.91 -7.13 -20.00
N LEU A 450 -5.21 -7.39 -19.95
CA LEU A 450 -5.83 -8.53 -20.63
C LEU A 450 -6.75 -8.01 -21.74
N GLN A 451 -6.81 -8.73 -22.83
CA GLN A 451 -7.65 -8.41 -23.96
C GLN A 451 -8.58 -9.60 -24.27
N ARG A 452 -9.80 -9.29 -24.69
CA ARG A 452 -10.75 -10.32 -25.08
C ARG A 452 -10.28 -10.97 -26.37
N GLU A 453 -10.33 -12.30 -26.44
CA GLU A 453 -10.03 -13.04 -27.66
C GLU A 453 -11.04 -12.64 -28.75
N ASN A 454 -10.54 -12.34 -29.94
CA ASN A 454 -11.30 -11.89 -31.10
C ASN A 454 -11.94 -10.48 -31.04
N SER A 455 -11.44 -9.59 -30.18
CA SER A 455 -11.83 -8.16 -30.16
C SER A 455 -10.97 -7.31 -31.08
#